data_8739fb487a540994a5b247552edc8dc3
#
_entry.id   8739fb487a540994a5b247552edc8dc3
#
_cell.length_a   1.000
_cell.length_b   1.000
_cell.length_c   1.000
_cell.angle_alpha   90.00
_cell.angle_beta   90.00
_cell.angle_gamma   90.00
#
_symmetry.space_group_name_H-M   'P 1'
#
loop_
_entity.id
_entity.type
_entity.pdbx_description
1 polymer ?
#
loop_
_entity_poly.entity_id
_entity_poly.type
_entity_poly.pdbx_seq_one_letter_code
_entity_poly.pdbx_strand_id
1 'polypeptide(L)'
;MHIGCPTEIKPQEFRVGMTPNAVSEATRHGHNVMVQAGAGAGSGFSDTEYQSAGAQIVETAEEVFASCDMIVKVKEPQAVERAQLRENQLLFTYLHLAPDAAQTQDLLASGCTAIAFETVTDQAGGLPLLAPMSEVAGRLAPQVGAWTLQKANGGRGVLMGGVPGVLPANVLVIGGGVVGTHAAKIAAGMGADVTVLDRSLPRLRFLDDVFGGQFKTGYANSALTAELASAADMIIGAVLVPGATAPKLITKDQLSSLKSGAALVDVAIDQGGCFETSRATTHQNPIYQVDGIQHYCVANMPGAVARSSTQALGNATLPFLLALADKGWQAACADDPHLLNGLNIHSGTVTHAAVADALGYALSQPNLTLKTAA
;
A
#
# COMPACT_ATOMS: atom_id res chain seq x y z
N MET A 1 13.16 17.01 -18.09
CA MET A 1 12.82 17.23 -16.66
C MET A 1 13.94 16.68 -15.80
N HIS A 2 14.23 17.29 -14.66
CA HIS A 2 15.09 16.74 -13.63
C HIS A 2 14.24 15.98 -12.61
N ILE A 3 14.49 14.68 -12.44
CA ILE A 3 13.71 13.78 -11.57
C ILE A 3 14.59 13.37 -10.40
N GLY A 4 14.09 13.54 -9.18
CA GLY A 4 14.81 13.25 -7.95
C GLY A 4 14.20 12.07 -7.18
N CYS A 5 15.05 11.17 -6.71
CA CYS A 5 14.68 10.06 -5.85
C CYS A 5 15.53 10.09 -4.58
N PRO A 6 15.04 10.69 -3.48
CA PRO A 6 15.71 10.68 -2.20
C PRO A 6 15.57 9.33 -1.50
N THR A 7 16.37 9.10 -0.47
CA THR A 7 16.24 7.97 0.46
C THR A 7 14.99 8.17 1.33
N GLU A 8 14.22 7.10 1.55
CA GLU A 8 13.10 7.12 2.50
C GLU A 8 13.63 7.21 3.93
N ILE A 9 13.11 8.16 4.70
CA ILE A 9 13.55 8.42 6.08
C ILE A 9 12.52 8.00 7.14
N LYS A 10 11.34 7.56 6.71
CA LYS A 10 10.34 7.02 7.63
C LYS A 10 10.86 5.73 8.28
N PRO A 11 10.73 5.54 9.60
CA PRO A 11 11.25 4.35 10.27
C PRO A 11 10.76 3.05 9.62
N GLN A 12 11.71 2.14 9.35
CA GLN A 12 11.46 0.83 8.72
C GLN A 12 10.89 0.89 7.29
N GLU A 13 11.08 2.00 6.58
CA GLU A 13 10.83 2.09 5.16
C GLU A 13 12.12 1.84 4.39
N PHE A 14 12.17 0.71 3.71
CA PHE A 14 13.32 0.24 2.94
C PHE A 14 13.06 0.23 1.44
N ARG A 15 11.85 0.61 1.01
CA ARG A 15 11.51 0.76 -0.41
C ARG A 15 12.15 2.04 -0.96
N VAL A 16 12.16 2.18 -2.27
CA VAL A 16 12.67 3.37 -2.97
C VAL A 16 11.71 3.75 -4.10
N GLY A 17 11.59 5.06 -4.36
CA GLY A 17 10.61 5.61 -5.32
C GLY A 17 10.86 5.19 -6.77
N MET A 18 12.11 4.93 -7.15
CA MET A 18 12.50 4.51 -8.50
C MET A 18 13.43 3.30 -8.45
N THR A 19 13.19 2.30 -9.31
CA THR A 19 14.15 1.22 -9.56
C THR A 19 15.20 1.63 -10.59
N PRO A 20 16.37 0.95 -10.69
CA PRO A 20 17.29 1.17 -11.79
C PRO A 20 16.65 1.06 -13.18
N ASN A 21 15.69 0.13 -13.36
CA ASN A 21 14.93 0.02 -14.61
C ASN A 21 14.10 1.28 -14.91
N ALA A 22 13.40 1.82 -13.89
CA ALA A 22 12.65 3.06 -14.06
C ALA A 22 13.56 4.26 -14.39
N VAL A 23 14.75 4.31 -13.79
CA VAL A 23 15.79 5.29 -14.13
C VAL A 23 16.22 5.13 -15.60
N SER A 24 16.50 3.91 -16.04
CA SER A 24 16.91 3.63 -17.43
C SER A 24 15.84 4.08 -18.44
N GLU A 25 14.56 3.85 -18.14
CA GLU A 25 13.49 4.32 -19.02
C GLU A 25 13.38 5.87 -19.01
N ALA A 26 13.44 6.51 -17.85
CA ALA A 26 13.41 7.97 -17.77
C ALA A 26 14.58 8.62 -18.51
N THR A 27 15.79 8.06 -18.42
CA THR A 27 16.96 8.57 -19.14
C THR A 27 16.86 8.35 -20.65
N ARG A 28 16.27 7.24 -21.12
CA ARG A 28 15.97 7.02 -22.54
C ARG A 28 14.98 8.02 -23.12
N HIS A 29 14.05 8.52 -22.28
CA HIS A 29 13.13 9.60 -22.62
C HIS A 29 13.79 10.99 -22.58
N GLY A 30 15.10 11.07 -22.27
CA GLY A 30 15.88 12.31 -22.25
C GLY A 30 15.76 13.10 -20.95
N HIS A 31 15.32 12.47 -19.86
CA HIS A 31 15.27 13.10 -18.53
C HIS A 31 16.57 12.88 -17.76
N ASN A 32 16.92 13.82 -16.90
CA ASN A 32 18.01 13.68 -15.96
C ASN A 32 17.49 13.14 -14.63
N VAL A 33 18.07 12.05 -14.16
CA VAL A 33 17.66 11.43 -12.90
C VAL A 33 18.75 11.58 -11.86
N MET A 34 18.40 12.12 -10.71
CA MET A 34 19.24 12.19 -9.49
C MET A 34 18.73 11.20 -8.46
N VAL A 35 19.62 10.39 -7.93
CA VAL A 35 19.29 9.43 -6.85
C VAL A 35 20.23 9.71 -5.68
N GLN A 36 19.68 9.82 -4.48
CA GLN A 36 20.51 9.98 -3.28
C GLN A 36 21.31 8.70 -3.03
N ALA A 37 22.57 8.85 -2.62
CA ALA A 37 23.45 7.74 -2.28
C ALA A 37 22.80 6.79 -1.27
N GLY A 38 22.83 5.50 -1.57
CA GLY A 38 22.24 4.46 -0.73
C GLY A 38 20.71 4.36 -0.77
N ALA A 39 19.98 5.18 -1.54
CA ALA A 39 18.52 5.17 -1.57
C ALA A 39 17.91 3.81 -1.90
N GLY A 40 18.54 3.03 -2.77
CA GLY A 40 18.11 1.70 -3.16
C GLY A 40 18.59 0.56 -2.28
N ALA A 41 19.53 0.81 -1.35
CA ALA A 41 20.24 -0.22 -0.60
C ALA A 41 19.28 -1.14 0.18
N GLY A 42 18.25 -0.57 0.83
CA GLY A 42 17.25 -1.34 1.56
C GLY A 42 16.39 -2.27 0.69
N SER A 43 16.29 -1.97 -0.60
CA SER A 43 15.63 -2.81 -1.62
C SER A 43 16.63 -3.67 -2.41
N GLY A 44 17.92 -3.66 -2.04
CA GLY A 44 18.97 -4.44 -2.68
C GLY A 44 19.37 -3.91 -4.07
N PHE A 45 19.26 -2.60 -4.29
CA PHE A 45 19.77 -1.90 -5.47
C PHE A 45 20.96 -1.02 -5.07
N SER A 46 22.10 -1.22 -5.68
CA SER A 46 23.33 -0.47 -5.42
C SER A 46 23.37 0.84 -6.20
N ASP A 47 24.15 1.81 -5.70
CA ASP A 47 24.40 3.06 -6.42
C ASP A 47 25.03 2.82 -7.79
N THR A 48 25.88 1.79 -7.93
CA THR A 48 26.46 1.38 -9.21
C THR A 48 25.40 0.93 -10.23
N GLU A 49 24.34 0.23 -9.79
CA GLU A 49 23.22 -0.14 -10.67
C GLU A 49 22.46 1.10 -11.15
N TYR A 50 22.24 2.09 -10.28
CA TYR A 50 21.64 3.36 -10.67
C TYR A 50 22.50 4.16 -11.63
N GLN A 51 23.82 4.26 -11.37
CA GLN A 51 24.77 4.91 -12.28
C GLN A 51 24.80 4.23 -13.66
N SER A 52 24.80 2.90 -13.69
CA SER A 52 24.73 2.12 -14.93
C SER A 52 23.42 2.33 -15.69
N ALA A 53 22.33 2.65 -15.00
CA ALA A 53 21.05 3.01 -15.57
C ALA A 53 20.96 4.48 -16.05
N GLY A 54 22.00 5.29 -15.79
CA GLY A 54 22.11 6.69 -16.22
C GLY A 54 21.77 7.72 -15.14
N ALA A 55 21.60 7.33 -13.88
CA ALA A 55 21.39 8.27 -12.78
C ALA A 55 22.70 8.96 -12.36
N GLN A 56 22.57 10.20 -11.93
CA GLN A 56 23.58 10.87 -11.12
C GLN A 56 23.34 10.52 -9.65
N ILE A 57 24.35 10.02 -8.95
CA ILE A 57 24.31 9.82 -7.51
C ILE A 57 24.78 11.11 -6.83
N VAL A 58 23.99 11.56 -5.85
CA VAL A 58 24.27 12.72 -4.98
C VAL A 58 24.26 12.33 -3.51
N GLU A 59 25.01 13.02 -2.68
CA GLU A 59 25.23 12.59 -1.29
C GLU A 59 24.02 12.85 -0.39
N THR A 60 23.28 13.93 -0.63
CA THR A 60 22.27 14.42 0.31
C THR A 60 20.88 14.55 -0.32
N ALA A 61 19.84 14.47 0.52
CA ALA A 61 18.47 14.73 0.11
C ALA A 61 18.29 16.21 -0.31
N GLU A 62 19.00 17.13 0.36
CA GLU A 62 18.97 18.56 0.08
C GLU A 62 19.36 18.84 -1.38
N GLU A 63 20.38 18.15 -1.90
CA GLU A 63 20.80 18.27 -3.31
C GLU A 63 19.70 17.78 -4.26
N VAL A 64 19.00 16.69 -3.89
CA VAL A 64 17.87 16.15 -4.67
C VAL A 64 16.72 17.16 -4.69
N PHE A 65 16.28 17.63 -3.53
CA PHE A 65 15.14 18.56 -3.43
C PHE A 65 15.43 19.91 -4.09
N ALA A 66 16.65 20.45 -3.95
CA ALA A 66 17.03 21.73 -4.53
C ALA A 66 17.11 21.70 -6.06
N SER A 67 17.56 20.59 -6.65
CA SER A 67 17.91 20.52 -8.07
C SER A 67 16.85 19.90 -8.97
N CYS A 68 15.91 19.16 -8.42
CA CYS A 68 14.94 18.39 -9.23
C CYS A 68 13.59 19.09 -9.37
N ASP A 69 12.98 18.95 -10.55
CA ASP A 69 11.64 19.47 -10.85
C ASP A 69 10.54 18.56 -10.31
N MET A 70 10.81 17.24 -10.29
CA MET A 70 9.89 16.23 -9.77
C MET A 70 10.62 15.37 -8.74
N ILE A 71 10.01 15.23 -7.57
CA ILE A 71 10.46 14.33 -6.49
C ILE A 71 9.57 13.09 -6.50
N VAL A 72 10.19 11.91 -6.61
CA VAL A 72 9.51 10.62 -6.59
C VAL A 72 9.89 9.85 -5.34
N LYS A 73 8.91 9.54 -4.51
CA LYS A 73 9.07 8.82 -3.24
C LYS A 73 8.09 7.65 -3.16
N VAL A 74 8.21 6.87 -2.11
CA VAL A 74 7.22 5.86 -1.75
C VAL A 74 6.26 6.40 -0.69
N LYS A 75 6.80 6.87 0.45
CA LYS A 75 6.01 7.35 1.57
C LYS A 75 5.87 8.88 1.57
N GLU A 76 4.86 9.32 2.29
CA GLU A 76 4.61 10.73 2.56
C GLU A 76 5.88 11.42 3.07
N PRO A 77 6.19 12.64 2.56
CA PRO A 77 7.38 13.36 2.98
C PRO A 77 7.28 13.74 4.47
N GLN A 78 8.33 13.46 5.21
CA GLN A 78 8.44 13.82 6.62
C GLN A 78 8.68 15.35 6.78
N ALA A 79 8.49 15.91 7.97
CA ALA A 79 8.57 17.36 8.19
C ALA A 79 9.85 18.00 7.65
N VAL A 80 11.00 17.33 7.83
CA VAL A 80 12.30 17.82 7.31
C VAL A 80 12.38 17.80 5.79
N GLU A 81 11.64 16.91 5.12
CA GLU A 81 11.56 16.85 3.65
C GLU A 81 10.56 17.88 3.12
N ARG A 82 9.40 18.03 3.81
CA ARG A 82 8.39 19.03 3.44
C ARG A 82 8.94 20.46 3.46
N ALA A 83 9.84 20.75 4.43
CA ALA A 83 10.53 22.05 4.52
C ALA A 83 11.45 22.35 3.32
N GLN A 84 11.81 21.37 2.52
CA GLN A 84 12.65 21.50 1.33
C GLN A 84 11.86 21.63 0.03
N LEU A 85 10.54 21.36 0.08
CA LEU A 85 9.69 21.51 -1.08
C LEU A 85 9.54 22.98 -1.47
N ARG A 86 9.44 23.25 -2.76
CA ARG A 86 9.37 24.60 -3.30
C ARG A 86 8.21 24.77 -4.27
N GLU A 87 7.87 26.02 -4.51
CA GLU A 87 6.86 26.39 -5.51
C GLU A 87 7.16 25.75 -6.87
N ASN A 88 6.11 25.27 -7.54
CA ASN A 88 6.14 24.59 -8.85
C ASN A 88 6.90 23.25 -8.87
N GLN A 89 7.42 22.75 -7.77
CA GLN A 89 7.99 21.42 -7.71
C GLN A 89 6.90 20.36 -7.68
N LEU A 90 7.04 19.30 -8.49
CA LEU A 90 6.12 18.18 -8.52
C LEU A 90 6.54 17.14 -7.47
N LEU A 91 5.61 16.72 -6.64
CA LEU A 91 5.77 15.62 -5.69
C LEU A 91 4.86 14.46 -6.14
N PHE A 92 5.43 13.28 -6.39
CA PHE A 92 4.73 12.09 -6.84
C PHE A 92 5.02 10.92 -5.89
N THR A 93 4.07 10.61 -5.00
CA THR A 93 4.24 9.67 -3.88
C THR A 93 2.90 9.30 -3.25
N TYR A 94 2.87 8.36 -2.27
CA TYR A 94 1.75 8.24 -1.33
C TYR A 94 1.73 9.46 -0.39
N LEU A 95 0.55 10.01 -0.13
CA LEU A 95 0.38 11.19 0.71
C LEU A 95 -0.50 10.93 1.94
N HIS A 96 -1.65 10.29 1.78
CA HIS A 96 -2.62 10.04 2.85
C HIS A 96 -3.01 11.31 3.63
N LEU A 97 -3.38 12.39 2.91
CA LEU A 97 -3.56 13.73 3.48
C LEU A 97 -4.77 13.88 4.41
N ALA A 98 -5.86 13.16 4.15
CA ALA A 98 -7.10 13.32 4.91
C ALA A 98 -6.94 13.17 6.44
N PRO A 99 -6.14 12.23 6.98
CA PRO A 99 -5.86 12.13 8.41
C PRO A 99 -4.70 13.00 8.91
N ASP A 100 -3.96 13.70 8.03
CA ASP A 100 -2.74 14.44 8.39
C ASP A 100 -2.81 15.94 8.04
N ALA A 101 -3.44 16.70 8.95
CA ALA A 101 -3.59 18.15 8.79
C ALA A 101 -2.25 18.88 8.74
N ALA A 102 -1.24 18.44 9.50
CA ALA A 102 0.07 19.09 9.54
C ALA A 102 0.81 18.93 8.21
N GLN A 103 0.82 17.71 7.64
CA GLN A 103 1.39 17.48 6.32
C GLN A 103 0.67 18.30 5.25
N THR A 104 -0.66 18.32 5.27
CA THR A 104 -1.46 19.09 4.32
C THR A 104 -1.11 20.58 4.39
N GLN A 105 -0.99 21.14 5.58
CA GLN A 105 -0.61 22.55 5.81
C GLN A 105 0.78 22.87 5.23
N ASP A 106 1.76 22.00 5.49
CA ASP A 106 3.13 22.20 4.99
C ASP A 106 3.18 22.14 3.45
N LEU A 107 2.44 21.20 2.84
CA LEU A 107 2.36 21.10 1.38
C LEU A 107 1.66 22.31 0.74
N LEU A 108 0.60 22.83 1.37
CA LEU A 108 -0.05 24.06 0.93
C LEU A 108 0.93 25.26 1.01
N ALA A 109 1.66 25.38 2.12
CA ALA A 109 2.61 26.47 2.33
C ALA A 109 3.79 26.41 1.35
N SER A 110 4.24 25.23 0.93
CA SER A 110 5.35 25.08 -0.01
C SER A 110 5.02 25.54 -1.45
N GLY A 111 3.73 25.62 -1.80
CA GLY A 111 3.30 25.93 -3.18
C GLY A 111 3.59 24.82 -4.19
N CYS A 112 3.99 23.63 -3.75
CA CYS A 112 4.27 22.51 -4.63
C CYS A 112 3.00 21.98 -5.33
N THR A 113 3.19 21.11 -6.33
CA THR A 113 2.14 20.32 -6.95
C THR A 113 2.30 18.87 -6.46
N ALA A 114 1.30 18.34 -5.76
CA ALA A 114 1.40 17.02 -5.15
C ALA A 114 0.35 16.06 -5.76
N ILE A 115 0.85 14.99 -6.38
CA ILE A 115 0.05 13.92 -6.97
C ILE A 115 0.21 12.67 -6.10
N ALA A 116 -0.91 12.25 -5.50
CA ALA A 116 -0.98 11.12 -4.58
C ALA A 116 -1.20 9.80 -5.33
N PHE A 117 -0.36 8.80 -5.10
CA PHE A 117 -0.50 7.47 -5.69
C PHE A 117 -1.86 6.84 -5.37
N GLU A 118 -2.31 6.95 -4.14
CA GLU A 118 -3.53 6.29 -3.65
C GLU A 118 -4.83 6.90 -4.17
N THR A 119 -4.78 8.03 -4.85
CA THR A 119 -5.98 8.66 -5.43
C THR A 119 -6.02 8.63 -6.96
N VAL A 120 -4.96 8.18 -7.62
CA VAL A 120 -4.99 7.85 -9.05
C VAL A 120 -5.94 6.68 -9.27
N THR A 121 -6.86 6.82 -10.23
CA THR A 121 -7.88 5.80 -10.56
C THR A 121 -7.60 5.13 -11.88
N ASP A 122 -8.43 4.15 -12.25
CA ASP A 122 -8.50 3.57 -13.59
C ASP A 122 -9.94 3.57 -14.12
N GLN A 123 -10.12 3.15 -15.38
CA GLN A 123 -11.45 3.12 -16.04
C GLN A 123 -12.45 2.18 -15.34
N ALA A 124 -11.97 1.18 -14.60
CA ALA A 124 -12.80 0.26 -13.84
C ALA A 124 -13.15 0.78 -12.44
N GLY A 125 -12.66 1.97 -12.05
CA GLY A 125 -12.80 2.54 -10.72
C GLY A 125 -11.82 1.94 -9.70
N GLY A 126 -10.79 1.22 -10.17
CA GLY A 126 -9.71 0.71 -9.34
C GLY A 126 -8.68 1.79 -9.00
N LEU A 127 -7.72 1.43 -8.13
CA LEU A 127 -6.61 2.27 -7.70
C LEU A 127 -5.28 1.63 -8.15
N PRO A 128 -4.86 1.86 -9.39
CA PRO A 128 -3.77 1.11 -10.02
C PRO A 128 -2.42 1.29 -9.32
N LEU A 129 -2.19 2.40 -8.63
CA LEU A 129 -0.94 2.63 -7.91
C LEU A 129 -0.99 2.14 -6.45
N LEU A 130 -2.19 1.89 -5.90
CA LEU A 130 -2.37 1.26 -4.59
C LEU A 130 -2.45 -0.28 -4.70
N ALA A 131 -3.01 -0.80 -5.78
CA ALA A 131 -3.21 -2.23 -6.00
C ALA A 131 -1.94 -3.08 -5.78
N PRO A 132 -0.73 -2.71 -6.27
CA PRO A 132 0.49 -3.50 -6.04
C PRO A 132 0.81 -3.70 -4.57
N MET A 133 0.57 -2.70 -3.72
CA MET A 133 0.80 -2.83 -2.28
C MET A 133 -0.24 -3.73 -1.61
N SER A 134 -1.49 -3.66 -2.07
CA SER A 134 -2.56 -4.57 -1.64
C SER A 134 -2.27 -6.02 -2.05
N GLU A 135 -1.70 -6.23 -3.24
CA GLU A 135 -1.28 -7.56 -3.72
C GLU A 135 -0.14 -8.12 -2.86
N VAL A 136 0.88 -7.31 -2.58
CA VAL A 136 2.00 -7.69 -1.73
C VAL A 136 1.52 -8.01 -0.31
N ALA A 137 0.71 -7.14 0.29
CA ALA A 137 0.17 -7.35 1.63
C ALA A 137 -0.68 -8.64 1.70
N GLY A 138 -1.55 -8.87 0.72
CA GLY A 138 -2.34 -10.08 0.63
C GLY A 138 -1.48 -11.34 0.54
N ARG A 139 -0.42 -11.34 -0.28
CA ARG A 139 0.49 -12.48 -0.41
C ARG A 139 1.37 -12.71 0.82
N LEU A 140 1.68 -11.65 1.56
CA LEU A 140 2.46 -11.73 2.79
C LEU A 140 1.63 -12.23 3.98
N ALA A 141 0.32 -11.91 4.03
CA ALA A 141 -0.54 -12.23 5.16
C ALA A 141 -0.54 -13.71 5.57
N PRO A 142 -0.66 -14.71 4.66
CA PRO A 142 -0.58 -16.12 5.05
C PRO A 142 0.81 -16.54 5.54
N GLN A 143 1.88 -15.91 5.04
CA GLN A 143 3.26 -16.24 5.45
C GLN A 143 3.50 -15.80 6.90
N VAL A 144 3.14 -14.55 7.25
CA VAL A 144 3.26 -14.06 8.62
C VAL A 144 2.29 -14.76 9.57
N GLY A 145 1.09 -15.12 9.07
CA GLY A 145 0.13 -15.91 9.83
C GLY A 145 0.66 -17.31 10.13
N ALA A 146 1.30 -17.98 9.17
CA ALA A 146 1.94 -19.28 9.36
C ALA A 146 3.07 -19.21 10.41
N TRP A 147 3.87 -18.14 10.36
CA TRP A 147 4.88 -17.87 11.37
C TRP A 147 4.26 -17.63 12.76
N THR A 148 3.17 -16.84 12.82
CA THR A 148 2.44 -16.55 14.07
C THR A 148 1.83 -17.81 14.68
N LEU A 149 1.42 -18.80 13.89
CA LEU A 149 0.87 -20.08 14.37
C LEU A 149 1.91 -20.98 15.06
N GLN A 150 3.21 -20.69 14.92
CA GLN A 150 4.27 -21.49 15.56
C GLN A 150 4.24 -21.35 17.09
N LYS A 151 4.60 -22.42 17.80
CA LYS A 151 4.63 -22.44 19.28
C LYS A 151 5.56 -21.41 19.90
N ALA A 152 6.70 -21.15 19.28
CA ALA A 152 7.65 -20.14 19.73
C ALA A 152 7.05 -18.72 19.75
N ASN A 153 6.02 -18.47 18.94
CA ASN A 153 5.31 -17.20 18.84
C ASN A 153 3.97 -17.19 19.63
N GLY A 154 3.75 -18.20 20.49
CA GLY A 154 2.51 -18.34 21.26
C GLY A 154 1.34 -18.92 20.45
N GLY A 155 1.56 -19.26 19.18
CA GLY A 155 0.54 -19.84 18.31
C GLY A 155 0.16 -21.28 18.72
N ARG A 156 -0.90 -21.82 18.06
CA ARG A 156 -1.41 -23.15 18.40
C ARG A 156 -0.58 -24.32 17.87
N GLY A 157 0.49 -24.08 17.09
CA GLY A 157 1.41 -25.11 16.58
C GLY A 157 0.82 -25.93 15.43
N VAL A 158 0.06 -25.31 14.55
CA VAL A 158 -0.54 -25.94 13.37
C VAL A 158 0.27 -25.59 12.12
N LEU A 159 0.52 -26.60 11.29
CA LEU A 159 1.19 -26.44 10.00
C LEU A 159 0.15 -26.14 8.92
N MET A 160 0.38 -25.15 8.07
CA MET A 160 -0.57 -24.69 7.06
C MET A 160 -1.09 -25.83 6.17
N GLY A 161 -0.20 -26.61 5.58
CA GLY A 161 -0.58 -27.69 4.65
C GLY A 161 -0.81 -29.03 5.30
N GLY A 162 -0.73 -29.16 6.65
CA GLY A 162 -0.73 -30.45 7.31
C GLY A 162 0.44 -31.33 6.88
N VAL A 163 0.33 -32.64 7.13
CA VAL A 163 1.22 -33.69 6.62
C VAL A 163 0.38 -34.96 6.37
N PRO A 164 0.88 -35.98 5.66
CA PRO A 164 0.13 -37.23 5.49
C PRO A 164 -0.42 -37.78 6.82
N GLY A 165 -1.75 -37.91 6.90
CA GLY A 165 -2.47 -38.31 8.11
C GLY A 165 -2.84 -37.18 9.08
N VAL A 166 -2.44 -35.94 8.81
CA VAL A 166 -2.80 -34.75 9.60
C VAL A 166 -3.43 -33.69 8.68
N LEU A 167 -4.64 -33.24 9.03
CA LEU A 167 -5.36 -32.26 8.24
C LEU A 167 -4.63 -30.88 8.21
N PRO A 168 -4.80 -30.12 7.12
CA PRO A 168 -4.25 -28.78 7.00
C PRO A 168 -4.94 -27.79 7.95
N ALA A 169 -4.33 -26.60 8.11
CA ALA A 169 -4.93 -25.49 8.83
C ALA A 169 -6.19 -24.99 8.12
N ASN A 170 -7.22 -24.62 8.91
CA ASN A 170 -8.38 -23.89 8.42
C ASN A 170 -8.09 -22.40 8.39
N VAL A 171 -8.13 -21.78 7.21
CA VAL A 171 -7.90 -20.35 7.01
C VAL A 171 -9.16 -19.65 6.56
N LEU A 172 -9.61 -18.67 7.35
CA LEU A 172 -10.73 -17.82 7.01
C LEU A 172 -10.21 -16.47 6.51
N VAL A 173 -10.57 -16.09 5.28
CA VAL A 173 -10.29 -14.77 4.71
C VAL A 173 -11.58 -13.98 4.67
N ILE A 174 -11.64 -12.82 5.36
CA ILE A 174 -12.82 -11.97 5.37
C ILE A 174 -12.55 -10.74 4.49
N GLY A 175 -13.27 -10.68 3.37
CA GLY A 175 -13.09 -9.73 2.27
C GLY A 175 -12.42 -10.35 1.06
N GLY A 176 -13.14 -10.43 -0.08
CA GLY A 176 -12.67 -10.98 -1.35
C GLY A 176 -12.08 -9.95 -2.31
N GLY A 177 -11.69 -8.76 -1.82
CA GLY A 177 -11.02 -7.71 -2.60
C GLY A 177 -9.62 -8.13 -3.08
N VAL A 178 -8.77 -7.16 -3.47
CA VAL A 178 -7.39 -7.44 -3.93
C VAL A 178 -6.61 -8.19 -2.86
N VAL A 179 -6.55 -7.64 -1.64
CA VAL A 179 -5.83 -8.24 -0.51
C VAL A 179 -6.30 -9.68 -0.26
N GLY A 180 -7.62 -9.88 -0.07
CA GLY A 180 -8.17 -11.19 0.30
C GLY A 180 -8.02 -12.24 -0.80
N THR A 181 -8.14 -11.85 -2.06
CA THR A 181 -7.87 -12.76 -3.20
C THR A 181 -6.45 -13.28 -3.19
N HIS A 182 -5.47 -12.38 -2.99
CA HIS A 182 -4.06 -12.77 -2.94
C HIS A 182 -3.73 -13.55 -1.67
N ALA A 183 -4.37 -13.24 -0.53
CA ALA A 183 -4.24 -14.02 0.70
C ALA A 183 -4.77 -15.45 0.52
N ALA A 184 -5.98 -15.59 -0.02
CA ALA A 184 -6.59 -16.90 -0.28
C ALA A 184 -5.74 -17.75 -1.25
N LYS A 185 -5.27 -17.13 -2.34
CA LYS A 185 -4.41 -17.81 -3.33
C LYS A 185 -3.13 -18.35 -2.70
N ILE A 186 -2.45 -17.57 -1.87
CA ILE A 186 -1.20 -18.02 -1.23
C ILE A 186 -1.49 -19.04 -0.15
N ALA A 187 -2.50 -18.84 0.70
CA ALA A 187 -2.87 -19.81 1.74
C ALA A 187 -3.25 -21.19 1.12
N ALA A 188 -4.03 -21.20 0.05
CA ALA A 188 -4.34 -22.41 -0.69
C ALA A 188 -3.08 -23.03 -1.32
N GLY A 189 -2.20 -22.22 -1.90
CA GLY A 189 -0.90 -22.66 -2.42
C GLY A 189 0.03 -23.26 -1.36
N MET A 190 -0.14 -22.88 -0.09
CA MET A 190 0.55 -23.49 1.05
C MET A 190 -0.15 -24.79 1.54
N GLY A 191 -1.23 -25.20 0.89
CA GLY A 191 -1.97 -26.43 1.19
C GLY A 191 -3.03 -26.29 2.29
N ALA A 192 -3.38 -25.06 2.71
CA ALA A 192 -4.41 -24.83 3.73
C ALA A 192 -5.83 -25.09 3.17
N ASP A 193 -6.77 -25.43 4.05
CA ASP A 193 -8.21 -25.41 3.76
C ASP A 193 -8.72 -23.97 3.92
N VAL A 194 -9.04 -23.31 2.79
CA VAL A 194 -9.32 -21.88 2.76
C VAL A 194 -10.79 -21.62 2.44
N THR A 195 -11.38 -20.67 3.18
CA THR A 195 -12.70 -20.11 2.88
C THR A 195 -12.60 -18.59 2.79
N VAL A 196 -13.14 -18.02 1.71
CA VAL A 196 -13.24 -16.55 1.52
C VAL A 196 -14.67 -16.11 1.73
N LEU A 197 -14.87 -15.11 2.58
CA LEU A 197 -16.15 -14.44 2.79
C LEU A 197 -16.18 -13.07 2.14
N ASP A 198 -17.24 -12.77 1.39
CA ASP A 198 -17.53 -11.43 0.87
C ASP A 198 -19.04 -11.16 0.85
N ARG A 199 -19.46 -9.89 0.84
CA ARG A 199 -20.86 -9.49 0.68
C ARG A 199 -21.26 -9.31 -0.78
N SER A 200 -20.32 -9.23 -1.70
CA SER A 200 -20.55 -9.05 -3.13
C SER A 200 -20.69 -10.40 -3.84
N LEU A 201 -21.91 -10.80 -4.17
CA LEU A 201 -22.13 -12.01 -4.97
C LEU A 201 -21.43 -11.98 -6.33
N PRO A 202 -21.39 -10.84 -7.07
CA PRO A 202 -20.56 -10.76 -8.27
C PRO A 202 -19.08 -11.07 -8.01
N ARG A 203 -18.54 -10.59 -6.87
CA ARG A 203 -17.15 -10.89 -6.50
C ARG A 203 -16.94 -12.35 -6.16
N LEU A 204 -17.86 -12.96 -5.43
CA LEU A 204 -17.79 -14.40 -5.10
C LEU A 204 -17.86 -15.27 -6.35
N ARG A 205 -18.73 -14.95 -7.33
CA ARG A 205 -18.77 -15.64 -8.63
C ARG A 205 -17.44 -15.52 -9.37
N PHE A 206 -16.88 -14.31 -9.46
CA PHE A 206 -15.56 -14.10 -10.07
C PHE A 206 -14.49 -14.98 -9.42
N LEU A 207 -14.47 -15.07 -8.10
CA LEU A 207 -13.49 -15.88 -7.38
C LEU A 207 -13.69 -17.36 -7.64
N ASP A 208 -14.92 -17.83 -7.68
CA ASP A 208 -15.27 -19.22 -7.98
C ASP A 208 -14.85 -19.59 -9.41
N ASP A 209 -15.20 -18.75 -10.38
CA ASP A 209 -14.89 -18.97 -11.80
C ASP A 209 -13.37 -18.98 -12.06
N VAL A 210 -12.62 -18.05 -11.45
CA VAL A 210 -11.17 -17.89 -11.72
C VAL A 210 -10.34 -18.94 -11.01
N PHE A 211 -10.72 -19.33 -9.79
CA PHE A 211 -9.89 -20.21 -8.95
C PHE A 211 -10.36 -21.66 -8.91
N GLY A 212 -11.51 -22.00 -9.55
CA GLY A 212 -11.90 -23.37 -9.84
C GLY A 212 -11.89 -24.31 -8.64
N GLY A 213 -12.37 -23.85 -7.47
CA GLY A 213 -12.44 -24.68 -6.27
C GLY A 213 -11.12 -24.80 -5.48
N GLN A 214 -10.07 -24.02 -5.79
CA GLN A 214 -8.85 -23.96 -4.97
C GLN A 214 -9.12 -23.49 -3.54
N PHE A 215 -10.20 -22.73 -3.34
CA PHE A 215 -10.75 -22.34 -2.05
C PHE A 215 -12.27 -22.20 -2.12
N LYS A 216 -12.91 -22.26 -0.97
CA LYS A 216 -14.35 -22.12 -0.83
C LYS A 216 -14.73 -20.64 -0.78
N THR A 217 -15.94 -20.32 -1.25
CA THR A 217 -16.53 -18.99 -1.14
C THR A 217 -17.80 -19.03 -0.31
N GLY A 218 -18.07 -17.98 0.46
CA GLY A 218 -19.27 -17.85 1.26
C GLY A 218 -19.77 -16.40 1.34
N TYR A 219 -21.10 -16.23 1.44
CA TYR A 219 -21.68 -14.90 1.60
C TYR A 219 -21.52 -14.43 3.06
N ALA A 220 -20.83 -13.32 3.26
CA ALA A 220 -20.51 -12.79 4.57
C ALA A 220 -21.79 -12.30 5.30
N ASN A 221 -22.16 -13.02 6.34
CA ASN A 221 -23.14 -12.60 7.34
C ASN A 221 -22.63 -12.96 8.73
N SER A 222 -23.24 -12.41 9.77
CA SER A 222 -22.75 -12.56 11.15
C SER A 222 -22.71 -14.02 11.62
N ALA A 223 -23.73 -14.85 11.27
CA ALA A 223 -23.81 -16.22 11.71
C ALA A 223 -22.71 -17.08 11.06
N LEU A 224 -22.59 -17.04 9.73
CA LEU A 224 -21.55 -17.80 9.00
C LEU A 224 -20.15 -17.33 9.37
N THR A 225 -19.95 -16.01 9.57
CA THR A 225 -18.66 -15.47 10.00
C THR A 225 -18.27 -16.02 11.37
N ALA A 226 -19.19 -16.04 12.34
CA ALA A 226 -18.91 -16.57 13.67
C ALA A 226 -18.65 -18.10 13.65
N GLU A 227 -19.43 -18.85 12.89
CA GLU A 227 -19.25 -20.30 12.70
C GLU A 227 -17.86 -20.61 12.16
N LEU A 228 -17.47 -20.01 11.02
CA LEU A 228 -16.19 -20.27 10.37
C LEU A 228 -15.02 -19.73 11.19
N ALA A 229 -15.18 -18.60 11.89
CA ALA A 229 -14.15 -18.06 12.75
C ALA A 229 -13.83 -19.01 13.91
N SER A 230 -14.85 -19.64 14.54
CA SER A 230 -14.65 -20.61 15.62
C SER A 230 -13.89 -21.86 15.17
N ALA A 231 -14.01 -22.23 13.89
CA ALA A 231 -13.33 -23.37 13.28
C ALA A 231 -11.95 -23.03 12.71
N ALA A 232 -11.62 -21.74 12.57
CA ALA A 232 -10.39 -21.28 11.95
C ALA A 232 -9.16 -21.45 12.85
N ASP A 233 -8.04 -21.75 12.25
CA ASP A 233 -6.70 -21.68 12.87
C ASP A 233 -6.06 -20.32 12.57
N MET A 234 -6.41 -19.71 11.43
CA MET A 234 -5.99 -18.37 11.03
C MET A 234 -7.18 -17.61 10.45
N ILE A 235 -7.31 -16.34 10.83
CA ILE A 235 -8.29 -15.41 10.25
C ILE A 235 -7.53 -14.20 9.67
N ILE A 236 -7.76 -13.92 8.40
CA ILE A 236 -7.16 -12.77 7.70
C ILE A 236 -8.25 -11.73 7.45
N GLY A 237 -8.11 -10.55 8.09
CA GLY A 237 -8.97 -9.40 7.88
C GLY A 237 -8.50 -8.59 6.66
N ALA A 238 -9.29 -8.61 5.58
CA ALA A 238 -8.94 -8.05 4.29
C ALA A 238 -10.05 -7.12 3.72
N VAL A 239 -10.85 -6.52 4.60
CA VAL A 239 -11.91 -5.58 4.19
C VAL A 239 -11.36 -4.17 4.22
N LEU A 240 -11.39 -3.51 3.06
CA LEU A 240 -11.06 -2.11 2.87
C LEU A 240 -12.32 -1.37 2.42
N VAL A 241 -12.65 -0.28 3.12
CA VAL A 241 -13.72 0.63 2.71
C VAL A 241 -13.07 1.95 2.31
N PRO A 242 -13.09 2.33 1.03
CA PRO A 242 -12.47 3.58 0.58
C PRO A 242 -13.02 4.78 1.36
N GLY A 243 -12.13 5.59 1.94
CA GLY A 243 -12.49 6.80 2.68
C GLY A 243 -13.19 6.59 4.03
N ALA A 244 -13.29 5.36 4.53
CA ALA A 244 -13.94 5.06 5.81
C ALA A 244 -13.13 4.09 6.67
N THR A 245 -13.45 4.05 7.97
CA THR A 245 -12.88 3.08 8.91
C THR A 245 -13.36 1.66 8.57
N ALA A 246 -12.45 0.68 8.65
CA ALA A 246 -12.80 -0.72 8.46
C ALA A 246 -13.86 -1.19 9.46
N PRO A 247 -14.88 -1.98 9.04
CA PRO A 247 -15.88 -2.52 9.96
C PRO A 247 -15.24 -3.54 10.90
N LYS A 248 -15.71 -3.62 12.15
CA LYS A 248 -15.27 -4.63 13.11
C LYS A 248 -15.96 -5.95 12.80
N LEU A 249 -15.21 -6.92 12.27
CA LEU A 249 -15.70 -8.21 11.79
C LEU A 249 -15.69 -9.28 12.87
N ILE A 250 -14.73 -9.19 13.79
CA ILE A 250 -14.61 -10.03 15.00
C ILE A 250 -14.59 -9.10 16.20
N THR A 251 -15.54 -9.29 17.11
CA THR A 251 -15.65 -8.52 18.36
C THR A 251 -14.76 -9.13 19.45
N LYS A 252 -14.51 -8.38 20.51
CA LYS A 252 -13.74 -8.87 21.66
C LYS A 252 -14.41 -10.07 22.32
N ASP A 253 -15.72 -10.06 22.48
CA ASP A 253 -16.46 -11.16 23.10
C ASP A 253 -16.37 -12.46 22.31
N GLN A 254 -16.26 -12.36 20.99
CA GLN A 254 -16.10 -13.53 20.11
C GLN A 254 -14.73 -14.22 20.24
N LEU A 255 -13.71 -13.56 20.80
CA LEU A 255 -12.38 -14.18 20.98
C LEU A 255 -12.45 -15.46 21.80
N SER A 256 -13.34 -15.52 22.80
CA SER A 256 -13.54 -16.70 23.64
C SER A 256 -14.04 -17.93 22.87
N SER A 257 -14.68 -17.73 21.71
CA SER A 257 -15.15 -18.81 20.84
C SER A 257 -14.10 -19.29 19.82
N LEU A 258 -13.00 -18.55 19.66
CA LEU A 258 -11.93 -18.92 18.75
C LEU A 258 -11.03 -20.01 19.36
N LYS A 259 -10.34 -20.75 18.50
CA LYS A 259 -9.37 -21.74 18.95
C LYS A 259 -8.18 -21.06 19.66
N SER A 260 -7.84 -21.49 20.88
CA SER A 260 -6.69 -20.96 21.61
C SER A 260 -5.41 -21.03 20.76
N GLY A 261 -4.65 -19.93 20.71
CA GLY A 261 -3.46 -19.78 19.86
C GLY A 261 -3.74 -19.59 18.36
N ALA A 262 -5.00 -19.39 17.96
CA ALA A 262 -5.33 -18.98 16.59
C ALA A 262 -4.65 -17.64 16.24
N ALA A 263 -4.38 -17.42 14.96
CA ALA A 263 -3.74 -16.21 14.46
C ALA A 263 -4.77 -15.29 13.78
N LEU A 264 -4.87 -14.04 14.24
CA LEU A 264 -5.58 -12.96 13.57
C LEU A 264 -4.56 -12.09 12.84
N VAL A 265 -4.64 -12.03 11.51
CA VAL A 265 -3.81 -11.18 10.66
C VAL A 265 -4.65 -10.04 10.12
N ASP A 266 -4.44 -8.83 10.61
CA ASP A 266 -5.22 -7.67 10.23
C ASP A 266 -4.48 -6.83 9.19
N VAL A 267 -4.84 -7.03 7.92
CA VAL A 267 -4.21 -6.28 6.80
C VAL A 267 -4.82 -4.89 6.67
N ALA A 268 -6.00 -4.64 7.23
CA ALA A 268 -6.67 -3.34 7.19
C ALA A 268 -6.30 -2.44 8.38
N ILE A 269 -5.22 -2.74 9.09
CA ILE A 269 -4.83 -2.01 10.32
C ILE A 269 -4.61 -0.52 10.07
N ASP A 270 -4.11 -0.12 8.91
CA ASP A 270 -3.92 1.29 8.54
C ASP A 270 -5.25 2.07 8.48
N GLN A 271 -6.38 1.38 8.37
CA GLN A 271 -7.74 1.93 8.41
C GLN A 271 -8.48 1.60 9.71
N GLY A 272 -7.75 1.43 10.80
CA GLY A 272 -8.30 1.13 12.12
C GLY A 272 -8.56 -0.36 12.41
N GLY A 273 -8.25 -1.24 11.46
CA GLY A 273 -8.32 -2.70 11.61
C GLY A 273 -9.72 -3.30 11.54
N CYS A 274 -9.79 -4.55 11.09
CA CYS A 274 -11.01 -5.34 10.95
C CYS A 274 -11.46 -6.03 12.24
N PHE A 275 -10.63 -6.12 13.27
CA PHE A 275 -10.96 -6.76 14.52
C PHE A 275 -11.05 -5.72 15.62
N GLU A 276 -11.98 -5.90 16.57
CA GLU A 276 -12.17 -4.93 17.65
C GLU A 276 -10.92 -4.79 18.53
N THR A 277 -10.17 -5.88 18.71
CA THR A 277 -8.94 -5.94 19.48
C THR A 277 -7.68 -5.59 18.71
N SER A 278 -7.79 -5.21 17.42
CA SER A 278 -6.66 -4.80 16.60
C SER A 278 -6.07 -3.48 17.09
N ARG A 279 -4.76 -3.46 17.21
CA ARG A 279 -3.94 -2.27 17.43
C ARG A 279 -2.69 -2.35 16.58
N ALA A 280 -2.27 -1.24 16.00
CA ALA A 280 -1.10 -1.20 15.13
C ALA A 280 0.17 -1.68 15.86
N THR A 281 0.94 -2.51 15.15
CA THR A 281 2.24 -3.01 15.58
C THR A 281 3.32 -2.63 14.55
N THR A 282 4.56 -2.94 14.87
CA THR A 282 5.72 -2.65 14.01
C THR A 282 6.42 -3.94 13.59
N HIS A 283 7.26 -3.87 12.56
CA HIS A 283 8.06 -5.02 12.13
C HIS A 283 9.03 -5.54 13.21
N GLN A 284 9.41 -4.70 14.18
CA GLN A 284 10.27 -5.09 15.31
C GLN A 284 9.49 -5.90 16.37
N ASN A 285 8.23 -5.52 16.63
CA ASN A 285 7.34 -6.18 17.58
C ASN A 285 6.03 -6.51 16.88
N PRO A 286 6.01 -7.51 15.98
CA PRO A 286 4.92 -7.68 15.02
C PRO A 286 3.65 -8.30 15.60
N ILE A 287 3.76 -9.01 16.72
CA ILE A 287 2.64 -9.76 17.32
C ILE A 287 2.39 -9.38 18.77
N TYR A 288 1.15 -9.58 19.20
CA TYR A 288 0.74 -9.54 20.60
C TYR A 288 -0.42 -10.53 20.84
N GLN A 289 -0.70 -10.82 22.09
CA GLN A 289 -1.76 -11.74 22.48
C GLN A 289 -2.88 -11.01 23.22
N VAL A 290 -4.13 -11.37 22.90
CA VAL A 290 -5.35 -10.97 23.65
C VAL A 290 -6.18 -12.23 23.87
N ASP A 291 -6.53 -12.52 25.10
CA ASP A 291 -7.39 -13.66 25.51
C ASP A 291 -6.97 -15.01 24.87
N GLY A 292 -5.67 -15.25 24.77
CA GLY A 292 -5.10 -16.48 24.19
C GLY A 292 -5.06 -16.50 22.66
N ILE A 293 -5.44 -15.43 21.96
CA ILE A 293 -5.43 -15.30 20.50
C ILE A 293 -4.28 -14.41 20.06
N GLN A 294 -3.50 -14.86 19.08
CA GLN A 294 -2.36 -14.13 18.53
C GLN A 294 -2.83 -13.10 17.49
N HIS A 295 -2.31 -11.88 17.58
CA HIS A 295 -2.61 -10.81 16.65
C HIS A 295 -1.34 -10.39 15.92
N TYR A 296 -1.40 -10.34 14.59
CA TYR A 296 -0.41 -9.72 13.72
C TYR A 296 -1.08 -8.52 13.03
N CYS A 297 -0.69 -7.31 13.43
CA CYS A 297 -1.32 -6.06 12.99
C CYS A 297 -0.26 -5.03 12.58
N VAL A 298 0.77 -5.47 11.83
CA VAL A 298 1.84 -4.58 11.40
C VAL A 298 1.34 -3.58 10.37
N ALA A 299 1.42 -2.30 10.70
CA ALA A 299 1.23 -1.23 9.74
C ALA A 299 2.33 -1.28 8.68
N ASN A 300 1.96 -0.99 7.42
CA ASN A 300 2.91 -1.03 6.30
C ASN A 300 3.52 -2.43 6.05
N MET A 301 2.70 -3.47 6.05
CA MET A 301 3.15 -4.84 5.74
C MET A 301 4.03 -4.95 4.48
N PRO A 302 3.75 -4.24 3.35
CA PRO A 302 4.61 -4.29 2.17
C PRO A 302 6.06 -3.86 2.40
N GLY A 303 6.33 -3.03 3.41
CA GLY A 303 7.69 -2.62 3.79
C GLY A 303 8.60 -3.77 4.21
N ALA A 304 8.04 -4.86 4.75
CA ALA A 304 8.79 -6.06 5.13
C ALA A 304 9.48 -6.76 3.95
N VAL A 305 8.97 -6.60 2.75
CA VAL A 305 9.48 -7.23 1.53
C VAL A 305 9.82 -6.14 0.49
N ALA A 306 10.68 -5.22 0.93
CA ALA A 306 10.98 -3.97 0.25
C ALA A 306 11.39 -4.16 -1.22
N ARG A 307 12.21 -5.17 -1.55
CA ARG A 307 12.61 -5.43 -2.94
C ARG A 307 11.42 -5.74 -3.85
N SER A 308 10.57 -6.68 -3.45
CA SER A 308 9.37 -7.04 -4.23
C SER A 308 8.39 -5.88 -4.32
N SER A 309 8.19 -5.16 -3.22
CA SER A 309 7.30 -4.01 -3.14
C SER A 309 7.78 -2.85 -4.02
N THR A 310 9.07 -2.55 -4.01
CA THR A 310 9.67 -1.52 -4.87
C THR A 310 9.52 -1.85 -6.36
N GLN A 311 9.78 -3.11 -6.75
CA GLN A 311 9.61 -3.53 -8.13
C GLN A 311 8.13 -3.48 -8.57
N ALA A 312 7.22 -3.96 -7.73
CA ALA A 312 5.79 -3.95 -8.04
C ALA A 312 5.24 -2.52 -8.17
N LEU A 313 5.61 -1.65 -7.23
CA LEU A 313 5.22 -0.24 -7.27
C LEU A 313 5.86 0.48 -8.46
N GLY A 314 7.16 0.31 -8.68
CA GLY A 314 7.89 0.92 -9.80
C GLY A 314 7.31 0.57 -11.16
N ASN A 315 6.89 -0.69 -11.36
CA ASN A 315 6.21 -1.09 -12.60
C ASN A 315 4.87 -0.38 -12.80
N ALA A 316 4.12 -0.14 -11.72
CA ALA A 316 2.83 0.53 -11.78
C ALA A 316 2.98 2.06 -11.95
N THR A 317 3.96 2.67 -11.29
CA THR A 317 4.16 4.13 -11.32
C THR A 317 4.86 4.61 -12.59
N LEU A 318 5.67 3.78 -13.22
CA LEU A 318 6.51 4.16 -14.38
C LEU A 318 5.74 4.83 -15.53
N PRO A 319 4.60 4.32 -16.01
CA PRO A 319 3.86 4.98 -17.10
C PRO A 319 3.40 6.40 -16.74
N PHE A 320 2.96 6.60 -15.50
CA PHE A 320 2.52 7.91 -15.00
C PHE A 320 3.71 8.84 -14.78
N LEU A 321 4.82 8.33 -14.24
CA LEU A 321 6.07 9.07 -14.07
C LEU A 321 6.55 9.62 -15.42
N LEU A 322 6.59 8.78 -16.45
CA LEU A 322 7.00 9.19 -17.81
C LEU A 322 6.02 10.20 -18.40
N ALA A 323 4.71 9.99 -18.25
CA ALA A 323 3.71 10.95 -18.72
C ALA A 323 3.88 12.34 -18.06
N LEU A 324 4.13 12.37 -16.75
CA LEU A 324 4.40 13.58 -16.00
C LEU A 324 5.72 14.25 -16.41
N ALA A 325 6.75 13.45 -16.65
CA ALA A 325 8.06 13.94 -17.04
C ALA A 325 8.11 14.47 -18.48
N ASP A 326 7.50 13.76 -19.43
CA ASP A 326 7.48 14.08 -20.86
C ASP A 326 6.63 15.32 -21.15
N LYS A 327 5.43 15.40 -20.55
CA LYS A 327 4.41 16.40 -20.91
C LYS A 327 4.28 17.53 -19.90
N GLY A 328 4.81 17.37 -18.69
CA GLY A 328 4.47 18.19 -17.53
C GLY A 328 3.11 17.80 -16.95
N TRP A 329 2.88 18.11 -15.68
CA TRP A 329 1.70 17.65 -14.95
C TRP A 329 0.36 18.16 -15.53
N GLN A 330 0.29 19.41 -16.04
CA GLN A 330 -0.93 19.95 -16.61
C GLN A 330 -1.41 19.17 -17.84
N ALA A 331 -0.49 18.95 -18.80
CA ALA A 331 -0.84 18.20 -20.00
C ALA A 331 -1.10 16.72 -19.70
N ALA A 332 -0.32 16.13 -18.84
CA ALA A 332 -0.53 14.74 -18.44
C ALA A 332 -1.89 14.53 -17.77
N CYS A 333 -2.30 15.43 -16.85
CA CYS A 333 -3.61 15.38 -16.21
C CYS A 333 -4.76 15.78 -17.15
N ALA A 334 -4.52 16.63 -18.14
CA ALA A 334 -5.53 16.96 -19.16
C ALA A 334 -5.82 15.78 -20.10
N ASP A 335 -4.78 15.01 -20.43
CA ASP A 335 -4.87 13.80 -21.28
C ASP A 335 -5.47 12.60 -20.54
N ASP A 336 -5.26 12.53 -19.24
CA ASP A 336 -5.71 11.41 -18.40
C ASP A 336 -6.49 11.91 -17.16
N PRO A 337 -7.84 11.85 -17.20
CA PRO A 337 -8.67 12.22 -16.05
C PRO A 337 -8.47 11.33 -14.84
N HIS A 338 -7.95 10.12 -15.02
CA HIS A 338 -7.64 9.21 -13.92
C HIS A 338 -6.37 9.62 -13.17
N LEU A 339 -5.36 10.12 -13.89
CA LEU A 339 -4.18 10.75 -13.29
C LEU A 339 -4.56 12.06 -12.59
N LEU A 340 -5.51 12.84 -13.16
CA LEU A 340 -6.01 14.07 -12.54
C LEU A 340 -6.63 13.82 -11.16
N ASN A 341 -7.29 12.68 -10.94
CA ASN A 341 -7.78 12.28 -9.62
C ASN A 341 -6.65 12.12 -8.59
N GLY A 342 -5.41 11.91 -9.05
CA GLY A 342 -4.23 11.89 -8.22
C GLY A 342 -3.81 13.27 -7.69
N LEU A 343 -4.23 14.35 -8.33
CA LEU A 343 -3.83 15.71 -7.94
C LEU A 343 -4.54 16.12 -6.65
N ASN A 344 -3.79 16.21 -5.55
CA ASN A 344 -4.34 16.52 -4.24
C ASN A 344 -4.06 17.96 -3.80
N ILE A 345 -2.89 18.50 -4.16
CA ILE A 345 -2.45 19.87 -3.82
C ILE A 345 -1.87 20.52 -5.07
N HIS A 346 -2.19 21.80 -5.30
CA HIS A 346 -1.54 22.62 -6.31
C HIS A 346 -1.53 24.09 -5.88
N SER A 347 -0.36 24.71 -5.95
CA SER A 347 -0.17 26.17 -5.71
C SER A 347 -0.92 26.67 -4.47
N GLY A 348 -0.73 26.02 -3.34
CA GLY A 348 -1.31 26.42 -2.06
C GLY A 348 -2.80 26.14 -1.91
N THR A 349 -3.42 25.32 -2.78
CA THR A 349 -4.84 24.96 -2.72
C THR A 349 -5.06 23.45 -2.71
N VAL A 350 -6.15 23.01 -2.06
CA VAL A 350 -6.58 21.60 -2.07
C VAL A 350 -7.44 21.35 -3.32
N THR A 351 -7.06 20.33 -4.08
CA THR A 351 -7.74 19.97 -5.35
C THR A 351 -8.46 18.62 -5.29
N HIS A 352 -8.36 17.88 -4.19
CA HIS A 352 -9.01 16.58 -4.00
C HIS A 352 -10.16 16.68 -2.98
N ALA A 353 -11.37 16.26 -3.39
CA ALA A 353 -12.59 16.45 -2.61
C ALA A 353 -12.53 15.82 -1.21
N ALA A 354 -12.08 14.55 -1.11
CA ALA A 354 -12.03 13.87 0.18
C ALA A 354 -11.05 14.51 1.17
N VAL A 355 -9.98 15.16 0.70
CA VAL A 355 -9.04 15.91 1.55
C VAL A 355 -9.70 17.23 2.00
N ALA A 356 -10.36 17.92 1.07
CA ALA A 356 -11.10 19.16 1.37
C ALA A 356 -12.17 18.93 2.44
N ASP A 357 -13.00 17.89 2.24
CA ASP A 357 -14.08 17.52 3.18
C ASP A 357 -13.54 17.12 4.55
N ALA A 358 -12.49 16.28 4.60
CA ALA A 358 -11.94 15.79 5.86
C ALA A 358 -11.30 16.89 6.72
N LEU A 359 -10.68 17.88 6.09
CA LEU A 359 -9.90 18.93 6.78
C LEU A 359 -10.56 20.31 6.75
N GLY A 360 -11.73 20.45 6.13
CA GLY A 360 -12.49 21.71 6.07
C GLY A 360 -11.88 22.78 5.14
N TYR A 361 -11.15 22.37 4.12
CA TYR A 361 -10.63 23.28 3.09
C TYR A 361 -11.65 23.52 1.97
N ALA A 362 -11.55 24.66 1.31
CA ALA A 362 -12.27 24.90 0.06
C ALA A 362 -11.66 24.02 -1.06
N LEU A 363 -12.52 23.34 -1.81
CA LEU A 363 -12.09 22.57 -2.99
C LEU A 363 -11.79 23.54 -4.15
N SER A 364 -10.58 23.46 -4.70
CA SER A 364 -10.15 24.24 -5.86
C SER A 364 -10.12 23.36 -7.11
N GLN A 365 -10.49 23.96 -8.25
CA GLN A 365 -10.34 23.31 -9.57
C GLN A 365 -9.02 23.75 -10.19
N PRO A 366 -8.11 22.82 -10.54
CA PRO A 366 -6.84 23.16 -11.14
C PRO A 366 -7.05 23.70 -12.57
N ASN A 367 -6.30 24.73 -12.93
CA ASN A 367 -6.29 25.22 -14.29
C ASN A 367 -5.35 24.34 -15.14
N LEU A 368 -5.92 23.50 -16.00
CA LEU A 368 -5.19 22.62 -16.91
C LEU A 368 -4.86 23.29 -18.27
N THR A 369 -5.24 24.56 -18.45
CA THR A 369 -4.93 25.27 -19.71
C THR A 369 -3.43 25.53 -19.78
N LEU A 370 -2.77 24.92 -20.75
CA LEU A 370 -1.36 25.18 -21.02
C LEU A 370 -1.21 26.66 -21.41
N LYS A 371 -0.39 27.42 -20.70
CA LYS A 371 0.07 28.71 -21.20
C LYS A 371 0.89 28.38 -22.46
N THR A 372 0.35 28.66 -23.64
CA THR A 372 1.15 28.69 -24.87
C THR A 372 2.34 29.59 -24.59
N ALA A 373 3.57 29.02 -24.63
CA ALA A 373 4.78 29.80 -24.55
C ALA A 373 4.72 30.83 -25.68
N ALA A 374 4.75 32.11 -25.30
CA ALA A 374 4.80 33.23 -26.21
C ALA A 374 6.22 33.38 -26.80
#